data_8b7dac98b27134cba1fdd7f0ae53aa88
#
_entry.id   8b7dac98b27134cba1fdd7f0ae53aa88
#
_cell.length_a   1.000
_cell.length_b   1.000
_cell.length_c   1.000
_cell.angle_alpha   90.00
_cell.angle_beta   90.00
_cell.angle_gamma   90.00
#
_symmetry.space_group_name_H-M   'P 1'
#
loop_
_entity.id
_entity.type
_entity.pdbx_description
1 polymer ?
#
loop_
_entity_poly.entity_id
_entity_poly.type
_entity_poly.pdbx_seq_one_letter_code
_entity_poly.pdbx_strand_id
1 'polypeptide(L)'
;MNNLFDLSGKTALITGAGGLLGPKHAEALMEQGANVVLTDHHEDRVVEKCNYLNDKYGNLDCQATWAHMNVSNKQSVEEVAKQYKNVDILINNAAKDPKVKKESGLTPESRFETMSEEYWYGGIDAALNGTFLCSQAFSNNMLKNGGGVILNISSDLGVIAPDQRLYRKDGVSEELQNVKPITYSAAKWAIVGMTKYLAVYFAKKNIRVNCLSPTGVFNNHPENFVEKLSNIIPMGRMAHID
;
A
#
# COMPACT_ATOMS: atom_id res chain seq x y z
N MET A 1 -21.35 -26.48 2.59
CA MET A 1 -20.18 -26.07 3.44
C MET A 1 -20.15 -24.56 3.38
N ASN A 2 -20.11 -23.87 4.54
CA ASN A 2 -19.93 -22.42 4.53
C ASN A 2 -18.56 -22.11 3.96
N ASN A 3 -18.49 -21.28 2.93
CA ASN A 3 -17.23 -20.80 2.39
C ASN A 3 -16.59 -19.87 3.44
N LEU A 4 -15.48 -20.28 4.03
CA LEU A 4 -14.75 -19.49 5.03
C LEU A 4 -14.22 -18.15 4.50
N PHE A 5 -14.14 -18.00 3.19
CA PHE A 5 -13.66 -16.80 2.51
C PHE A 5 -14.79 -15.97 1.92
N ASP A 6 -16.05 -16.34 2.17
CA ASP A 6 -17.22 -15.59 1.70
C ASP A 6 -17.25 -14.19 2.34
N LEU A 7 -17.20 -13.18 1.49
CA LEU A 7 -17.29 -11.76 1.86
C LEU A 7 -18.58 -11.10 1.34
N SER A 8 -19.58 -11.89 0.97
CA SER A 8 -20.87 -11.37 0.49
C SER A 8 -21.48 -10.38 1.48
N GLY A 9 -21.91 -9.23 0.99
CA GLY A 9 -22.44 -8.14 1.79
C GLY A 9 -21.41 -7.33 2.58
N LYS A 10 -20.10 -7.65 2.49
CA LYS A 10 -19.02 -6.85 3.08
C LYS A 10 -18.58 -5.73 2.14
N THR A 11 -18.13 -4.65 2.72
CA THR A 11 -17.54 -3.51 1.98
C THR A 11 -16.09 -3.32 2.39
N ALA A 12 -15.20 -3.35 1.39
CA ALA A 12 -13.78 -3.07 1.56
C ALA A 12 -13.40 -1.72 0.96
N LEU A 13 -12.60 -0.93 1.67
CA LEU A 13 -12.01 0.30 1.14
C LEU A 13 -10.51 0.12 0.97
N ILE A 14 -9.99 0.49 -0.20
CA ILE A 14 -8.59 0.32 -0.57
C ILE A 14 -7.99 1.69 -0.88
N THR A 15 -6.92 2.05 -0.18
CA THR A 15 -6.20 3.31 -0.42
C THR A 15 -5.10 3.14 -1.46
N GLY A 16 -4.83 4.17 -2.28
CA GLY A 16 -3.85 4.08 -3.37
C GLY A 16 -4.25 3.05 -4.43
N ALA A 17 -5.55 2.92 -4.67
CA ALA A 17 -6.12 1.88 -5.53
C ALA A 17 -5.86 2.10 -7.03
N GLY A 18 -5.43 3.28 -7.44
CA GLY A 18 -4.95 3.56 -8.80
C GLY A 18 -3.52 3.05 -9.08
N GLY A 19 -2.82 2.54 -8.05
CA GLY A 19 -1.46 2.00 -8.14
C GLY A 19 -1.39 0.55 -8.63
N LEU A 20 -0.20 -0.07 -8.49
CA LEU A 20 0.07 -1.42 -8.97
C LEU A 20 -0.73 -2.50 -8.24
N LEU A 21 -0.71 -2.50 -6.91
CA LEU A 21 -1.29 -3.57 -6.08
C LEU A 21 -2.77 -3.34 -5.75
N GLY A 22 -3.22 -2.08 -5.74
CA GLY A 22 -4.58 -1.73 -5.36
C GLY A 22 -5.67 -2.47 -6.13
N PRO A 23 -5.62 -2.53 -7.47
CA PRO A 23 -6.60 -3.29 -8.25
C PRO A 23 -6.59 -4.80 -7.95
N LYS A 24 -5.42 -5.37 -7.63
CA LYS A 24 -5.30 -6.80 -7.29
C LYS A 24 -5.91 -7.13 -5.92
N HIS A 25 -5.76 -6.23 -4.96
CA HIS A 25 -6.49 -6.34 -3.69
C HIS A 25 -8.01 -6.29 -3.93
N ALA A 26 -8.46 -5.40 -4.82
CA ALA A 26 -9.88 -5.30 -5.17
C ALA A 26 -10.39 -6.56 -5.87
N GLU A 27 -9.66 -7.08 -6.86
CA GLU A 27 -9.99 -8.33 -7.55
C GLU A 27 -10.17 -9.48 -6.54
N ALA A 28 -9.18 -9.70 -5.67
CA ALA A 28 -9.22 -10.78 -4.68
C ALA A 28 -10.44 -10.69 -3.73
N LEU A 29 -10.86 -9.47 -3.38
CA LEU A 29 -12.01 -9.24 -2.51
C LEU A 29 -13.35 -9.44 -3.27
N MET A 30 -13.44 -8.95 -4.51
CA MET A 30 -14.63 -9.11 -5.35
C MET A 30 -14.85 -10.57 -5.74
N GLU A 31 -13.80 -11.35 -5.97
CA GLU A 31 -13.88 -12.80 -6.20
C GLU A 31 -14.50 -13.55 -5.03
N GLN A 32 -14.46 -12.97 -3.82
CA GLN A 32 -15.11 -13.51 -2.63
C GLN A 32 -16.44 -12.80 -2.30
N GLY A 33 -16.97 -11.98 -3.21
CA GLY A 33 -18.29 -11.35 -3.10
C GLY A 33 -18.32 -10.00 -2.35
N ALA A 34 -17.18 -9.40 -2.03
CA ALA A 34 -17.17 -8.09 -1.36
C ALA A 34 -17.44 -6.94 -2.33
N ASN A 35 -18.19 -5.93 -1.89
CA ASN A 35 -18.17 -4.61 -2.51
C ASN A 35 -16.82 -3.93 -2.24
N VAL A 36 -16.32 -3.16 -3.20
CA VAL A 36 -15.04 -2.45 -3.03
C VAL A 36 -15.20 -0.95 -3.29
N VAL A 37 -14.52 -0.14 -2.49
CA VAL A 37 -14.37 1.30 -2.65
C VAL A 37 -12.91 1.58 -2.96
N LEU A 38 -12.64 1.99 -4.19
CA LEU A 38 -11.30 2.34 -4.64
C LEU A 38 -11.02 3.80 -4.34
N THR A 39 -9.93 4.11 -3.64
CA THR A 39 -9.58 5.51 -3.37
C THR A 39 -8.15 5.82 -3.80
N ASP A 40 -7.96 6.98 -4.41
CA ASP A 40 -6.65 7.51 -4.79
C ASP A 40 -6.72 9.04 -4.86
N HIS A 41 -5.56 9.69 -4.85
CA HIS A 41 -5.43 11.13 -5.12
C HIS A 41 -5.40 11.45 -6.63
N HIS A 42 -5.27 10.44 -7.49
CA HIS A 42 -5.42 10.51 -8.94
C HIS A 42 -6.77 9.92 -9.36
N GLU A 43 -7.76 10.78 -9.54
CA GLU A 43 -9.14 10.39 -9.84
C GLU A 43 -9.26 9.57 -11.14
N ASP A 44 -8.57 9.99 -12.20
CA ASP A 44 -8.55 9.34 -13.50
C ASP A 44 -8.16 7.84 -13.38
N ARG A 45 -7.18 7.53 -12.56
CA ARG A 45 -6.70 6.15 -12.36
C ARG A 45 -7.71 5.27 -11.65
N VAL A 46 -8.38 5.77 -10.62
CA VAL A 46 -9.37 4.96 -9.88
C VAL A 46 -10.64 4.75 -10.69
N VAL A 47 -11.07 5.73 -11.48
CA VAL A 47 -12.21 5.61 -12.39
C VAL A 47 -11.97 4.49 -13.41
N GLU A 48 -10.79 4.47 -14.05
CA GLU A 48 -10.41 3.41 -15.01
C GLU A 48 -10.47 2.02 -14.35
N LYS A 49 -9.89 1.88 -13.15
CA LYS A 49 -9.86 0.59 -12.45
C LYS A 49 -11.24 0.16 -11.95
N CYS A 50 -12.05 1.10 -11.51
CA CYS A 50 -13.43 0.85 -11.10
C CYS A 50 -14.27 0.30 -12.25
N ASN A 51 -14.19 0.92 -13.44
CA ASN A 51 -14.89 0.44 -14.64
C ASN A 51 -14.42 -0.97 -15.04
N TYR A 52 -13.10 -1.19 -15.09
CA TYR A 52 -12.54 -2.52 -15.37
C TYR A 52 -13.05 -3.60 -14.42
N LEU A 53 -13.11 -3.31 -13.12
CA LEU A 53 -13.57 -4.27 -12.11
C LEU A 53 -15.07 -4.56 -12.25
N ASN A 54 -15.90 -3.55 -12.50
CA ASN A 54 -17.31 -3.74 -12.72
C ASN A 54 -17.60 -4.52 -14.03
N ASP A 55 -16.82 -4.29 -15.09
CA ASP A 55 -16.92 -5.06 -16.32
C ASP A 55 -16.54 -6.54 -16.12
N LYS A 56 -15.48 -6.77 -15.34
CA LYS A 56 -14.96 -8.13 -15.10
C LYS A 56 -15.83 -8.94 -14.14
N TYR A 57 -16.37 -8.30 -13.10
CA TYR A 57 -17.10 -8.95 -12.01
C TYR A 57 -18.58 -8.57 -11.94
N GLY A 58 -19.12 -7.89 -12.96
CA GLY A 58 -20.50 -7.42 -12.98
C GLY A 58 -21.61 -8.50 -12.92
N ASN A 59 -21.23 -9.75 -13.07
CA ASN A 59 -22.14 -10.93 -12.92
C ASN A 59 -22.19 -11.44 -11.47
N LEU A 60 -21.31 -10.97 -10.61
CA LEU A 60 -21.32 -11.28 -9.18
C LEU A 60 -22.21 -10.26 -8.47
N ASP A 61 -22.78 -10.67 -7.34
CA ASP A 61 -23.60 -9.77 -6.49
C ASP A 61 -22.69 -8.85 -5.65
N CYS A 62 -21.76 -8.16 -6.33
CA CYS A 62 -20.84 -7.17 -5.74
C CYS A 62 -20.54 -6.04 -6.71
N GLN A 63 -20.13 -4.90 -6.20
CA GLN A 63 -19.88 -3.69 -6.97
C GLN A 63 -18.59 -2.99 -6.57
N ALA A 64 -17.87 -2.46 -7.54
CA ALA A 64 -16.79 -1.50 -7.34
C ALA A 64 -17.35 -0.07 -7.42
N THR A 65 -16.97 0.76 -6.47
CA THR A 65 -17.19 2.21 -6.47
C THR A 65 -15.87 2.92 -6.24
N TRP A 66 -15.83 4.24 -6.38
CA TRP A 66 -14.61 5.00 -6.18
C TRP A 66 -14.86 6.33 -5.45
N ALA A 67 -13.81 6.87 -4.84
CA ALA A 67 -13.78 8.22 -4.32
C ALA A 67 -12.38 8.83 -4.43
N HIS A 68 -12.31 10.13 -4.69
CA HIS A 68 -11.07 10.88 -4.56
C HIS A 68 -10.67 10.98 -3.09
N MET A 69 -9.44 10.58 -2.74
CA MET A 69 -8.93 10.68 -1.38
C MET A 69 -7.42 10.90 -1.36
N ASN A 70 -7.00 12.00 -0.79
CA ASN A 70 -5.61 12.21 -0.44
C ASN A 70 -5.38 11.74 1.01
N VAL A 71 -4.70 10.61 1.18
CA VAL A 71 -4.43 10.00 2.49
C VAL A 71 -3.57 10.87 3.40
N SER A 72 -2.78 11.79 2.85
CA SER A 72 -1.97 12.77 3.59
C SER A 72 -2.78 13.97 4.09
N ASN A 73 -4.05 14.09 3.69
CA ASN A 73 -4.92 15.17 4.11
C ASN A 73 -6.04 14.65 5.02
N LYS A 74 -5.98 15.03 6.30
CA LYS A 74 -6.95 14.59 7.30
C LYS A 74 -8.40 14.88 6.90
N GLN A 75 -8.68 16.08 6.37
CA GLN A 75 -10.03 16.46 5.97
C GLN A 75 -10.53 15.57 4.82
N SER A 76 -9.70 15.31 3.80
CA SER A 76 -10.03 14.41 2.70
C SER A 76 -10.38 13.00 3.19
N VAL A 77 -9.60 12.46 4.15
CA VAL A 77 -9.88 11.14 4.75
C VAL A 77 -11.18 11.15 5.54
N GLU A 78 -11.44 12.18 6.34
CA GLU A 78 -12.67 12.30 7.14
C GLU A 78 -13.93 12.45 6.27
N GLU A 79 -13.85 13.15 5.14
CA GLU A 79 -14.94 13.29 4.17
C GLU A 79 -15.32 11.94 3.57
N VAL A 80 -14.33 11.16 3.12
CA VAL A 80 -14.57 9.80 2.59
C VAL A 80 -15.10 8.87 3.69
N ALA A 81 -14.58 8.95 4.92
CA ALA A 81 -15.08 8.15 6.03
C ALA A 81 -16.53 8.51 6.43
N LYS A 82 -16.96 9.75 6.23
CA LYS A 82 -18.37 10.18 6.39
C LYS A 82 -19.27 9.64 5.28
N GLN A 83 -18.77 9.58 4.05
CA GLN A 83 -19.49 9.03 2.90
C GLN A 83 -19.65 7.52 3.01
N TYR A 84 -18.59 6.79 3.39
CA TYR A 84 -18.55 5.33 3.47
C TYR A 84 -18.51 4.85 4.92
N LYS A 85 -19.66 4.97 5.61
CA LYS A 85 -19.78 4.64 7.06
C LYS A 85 -19.71 3.15 7.38
N ASN A 86 -20.05 2.29 6.41
CA ASN A 86 -20.19 0.84 6.60
C ASN A 86 -19.02 0.06 5.98
N VAL A 87 -17.80 0.56 6.13
CA VAL A 87 -16.60 -0.17 5.71
C VAL A 87 -16.27 -1.25 6.74
N ASP A 88 -16.29 -2.51 6.31
CA ASP A 88 -15.91 -3.68 7.11
C ASP A 88 -14.42 -3.97 7.05
N ILE A 89 -13.79 -3.66 5.89
CA ILE A 89 -12.39 -3.98 5.60
C ILE A 89 -11.69 -2.72 5.10
N LEU A 90 -10.60 -2.33 5.76
CA LEU A 90 -9.71 -1.25 5.30
C LEU A 90 -8.40 -1.84 4.84
N ILE A 91 -7.98 -1.56 3.60
CA ILE A 91 -6.64 -1.87 3.10
C ILE A 91 -5.85 -0.58 2.94
N ASN A 92 -4.89 -0.36 3.83
CA ASN A 92 -3.94 0.74 3.75
C ASN A 92 -2.80 0.36 2.80
N ASN A 93 -3.00 0.63 1.50
CA ASN A 93 -2.06 0.32 0.44
C ASN A 93 -1.34 1.56 -0.11
N ALA A 94 -1.88 2.76 0.09
CA ALA A 94 -1.29 3.99 -0.41
C ALA A 94 0.13 4.19 0.12
N ALA A 95 1.07 4.38 -0.79
CA ALA A 95 2.46 4.70 -0.48
C ALA A 95 3.13 5.40 -1.65
N LYS A 96 4.10 6.27 -1.35
CA LYS A 96 5.03 6.79 -2.34
C LYS A 96 6.23 5.85 -2.40
N ASP A 97 6.41 5.14 -3.51
CA ASP A 97 7.62 4.36 -3.77
C ASP A 97 8.57 5.20 -4.62
N PRO A 98 9.64 5.76 -4.05
CA PRO A 98 10.60 6.55 -4.80
C PRO A 98 11.35 5.64 -5.77
N LYS A 99 11.03 5.79 -7.07
CA LYS A 99 11.71 5.06 -8.14
C LYS A 99 13.10 5.64 -8.37
N VAL A 100 14.10 4.79 -8.43
CA VAL A 100 15.43 5.15 -8.88
C VAL A 100 15.35 5.43 -10.39
N LYS A 101 15.44 6.71 -10.79
CA LYS A 101 15.28 7.14 -12.19
C LYS A 101 16.39 6.58 -13.09
N LYS A 102 16.01 6.12 -14.29
CA LYS A 102 16.93 5.52 -15.27
C LYS A 102 18.00 6.47 -15.82
N GLU A 103 17.74 7.76 -15.89
CA GLU A 103 18.47 8.69 -16.77
C GLU A 103 19.24 9.82 -16.09
N SER A 104 18.92 10.19 -14.91
CA SER A 104 19.71 11.16 -14.18
C SER A 104 20.44 10.43 -13.07
N GLY A 105 21.77 10.49 -13.12
CA GLY A 105 22.52 10.27 -11.91
C GLY A 105 21.80 10.97 -10.77
N LEU A 106 21.85 10.40 -9.59
CA LEU A 106 21.40 10.92 -8.30
C LEU A 106 20.48 12.13 -8.34
N THR A 107 19.35 12.00 -7.70
CA THR A 107 18.88 13.12 -6.90
C THR A 107 19.73 13.10 -5.61
N PRO A 108 20.54 14.13 -5.32
CA PRO A 108 21.26 14.26 -4.05
C PRO A 108 20.37 14.03 -2.84
N GLU A 109 19.08 14.34 -3.00
CA GLU A 109 17.99 14.21 -2.03
C GLU A 109 17.68 12.76 -1.60
N SER A 110 18.06 11.74 -2.37
CA SER A 110 17.84 10.34 -1.99
C SER A 110 18.89 9.82 -1.00
N ARG A 111 20.07 10.46 -0.95
CA ARG A 111 21.15 10.08 -0.05
C ARG A 111 20.91 10.64 1.35
N PHE A 112 21.26 9.83 2.35
CA PHE A 112 21.03 10.20 3.75
C PHE A 112 21.74 11.49 4.13
N GLU A 113 22.97 11.68 3.67
CA GLU A 113 23.85 12.81 4.05
C GLU A 113 23.35 14.16 3.51
N THR A 114 22.58 14.14 2.42
CA THR A 114 22.12 15.33 1.71
C THR A 114 20.61 15.45 1.60
N MET A 115 19.89 14.56 2.27
CA MET A 115 18.43 14.53 2.25
C MET A 115 17.85 15.77 2.90
N SER A 116 16.98 16.48 2.19
CA SER A 116 16.24 17.61 2.75
C SER A 116 15.11 17.16 3.69
N GLU A 117 14.73 18.01 4.64
CA GLU A 117 13.56 17.77 5.48
C GLU A 117 12.28 17.61 4.64
N GLU A 118 12.12 18.40 3.59
CA GLU A 118 10.98 18.30 2.68
C GLU A 118 10.90 16.92 2.02
N TYR A 119 12.04 16.40 1.53
CA TYR A 119 12.09 15.05 0.95
C TYR A 119 11.75 13.97 1.99
N TRP A 120 12.28 14.12 3.22
CA TRP A 120 11.99 13.23 4.33
C TRP A 120 10.49 13.20 4.65
N TYR A 121 9.89 14.36 4.94
CA TYR A 121 8.45 14.45 5.26
C TYR A 121 7.58 13.96 4.11
N GLY A 122 7.86 14.39 2.87
CA GLY A 122 7.11 13.94 1.71
C GLY A 122 7.24 12.43 1.42
N GLY A 123 8.35 11.81 1.84
CA GLY A 123 8.59 10.38 1.67
C GLY A 123 7.83 9.50 2.65
N ILE A 124 7.64 9.97 3.89
CA ILE A 124 6.93 9.21 4.93
C ILE A 124 5.43 9.51 4.97
N ASP A 125 5.00 10.65 4.44
CA ASP A 125 3.66 11.19 4.66
C ASP A 125 2.56 10.27 4.12
N ALA A 126 2.59 9.94 2.85
CA ALA A 126 1.54 9.09 2.26
C ALA A 126 1.50 7.68 2.88
N ALA A 127 2.65 7.08 3.16
CA ALA A 127 2.71 5.72 3.68
C ALA A 127 2.38 5.64 5.17
N LEU A 128 3.06 6.42 5.99
CA LEU A 128 2.94 6.34 7.45
C LEU A 128 1.78 7.18 7.98
N ASN A 129 1.78 8.50 7.71
CA ASN A 129 0.70 9.38 8.20
C ASN A 129 -0.62 9.01 7.56
N GLY A 130 -0.63 8.66 6.25
CA GLY A 130 -1.83 8.19 5.57
C GLY A 130 -2.41 6.92 6.20
N THR A 131 -1.57 5.93 6.51
CA THR A 131 -2.01 4.71 7.23
C THR A 131 -2.59 5.06 8.61
N PHE A 132 -1.97 5.99 9.34
CA PHE A 132 -2.48 6.45 10.64
C PHE A 132 -3.85 7.12 10.49
N LEU A 133 -3.98 8.12 9.61
CA LEU A 133 -5.21 8.89 9.42
C LEU A 133 -6.38 8.00 8.96
N CYS A 134 -6.15 7.13 7.98
CA CYS A 134 -7.16 6.19 7.50
C CYS A 134 -7.55 5.18 8.59
N SER A 135 -6.58 4.60 9.28
CA SER A 135 -6.87 3.67 10.39
C SER A 135 -7.68 4.34 11.50
N GLN A 136 -7.37 5.60 11.85
CA GLN A 136 -8.10 6.36 12.86
C GLN A 136 -9.55 6.63 12.41
N ALA A 137 -9.75 7.14 11.19
CA ALA A 137 -11.06 7.53 10.70
C ALA A 137 -12.00 6.31 10.54
N PHE A 138 -11.52 5.25 9.89
CA PHE A 138 -12.33 4.07 9.59
C PHE A 138 -12.51 3.16 10.81
N SER A 139 -11.54 3.07 11.73
CA SER A 139 -11.76 2.33 12.98
C SER A 139 -12.87 2.94 13.83
N ASN A 140 -13.06 4.27 13.81
CA ASN A 140 -14.17 4.91 14.48
C ASN A 140 -15.54 4.47 13.91
N ASN A 141 -15.62 4.22 12.61
CA ASN A 141 -16.82 3.66 11.98
C ASN A 141 -16.98 2.17 12.34
N MET A 142 -15.90 1.38 12.24
CA MET A 142 -15.92 -0.05 12.61
C MET A 142 -16.35 -0.26 14.06
N LEU A 143 -15.91 0.57 15.01
CA LEU A 143 -16.34 0.50 16.41
C LEU A 143 -17.84 0.68 16.58
N LYS A 144 -18.48 1.55 15.80
CA LYS A 144 -19.93 1.78 15.81
C LYS A 144 -20.69 0.64 15.15
N ASN A 145 -20.08 -0.02 14.18
CA ASN A 145 -20.67 -1.09 13.39
C ASN A 145 -20.39 -2.50 13.95
N GLY A 146 -19.76 -2.60 15.13
CA GLY A 146 -19.55 -3.88 15.82
C GLY A 146 -18.25 -4.60 15.46
N GLY A 147 -17.35 -3.99 14.69
CA GLY A 147 -16.02 -4.54 14.38
C GLY A 147 -15.57 -4.32 12.95
N GLY A 148 -14.44 -4.92 12.59
CA GLY A 148 -13.88 -4.80 11.25
C GLY A 148 -12.50 -5.42 11.10
N VAL A 149 -11.90 -5.20 9.93
CA VAL A 149 -10.53 -5.69 9.61
C VAL A 149 -9.72 -4.57 9.00
N ILE A 150 -8.50 -4.37 9.48
CA ILE A 150 -7.52 -3.46 8.89
C ILE A 150 -6.33 -4.29 8.40
N LEU A 151 -6.00 -4.17 7.12
CA LEU A 151 -4.81 -4.72 6.52
C LEU A 151 -3.88 -3.58 6.10
N ASN A 152 -2.69 -3.55 6.68
CA ASN A 152 -1.65 -2.59 6.33
C ASN A 152 -0.66 -3.21 5.35
N ILE A 153 -0.33 -2.53 4.26
CA ILE A 153 0.67 -3.00 3.30
C ILE A 153 2.03 -2.39 3.64
N SER A 154 2.89 -3.21 4.22
CA SER A 154 4.30 -2.88 4.45
C SER A 154 5.15 -3.31 3.25
N SER A 155 6.31 -3.87 3.50
CA SER A 155 7.28 -4.42 2.54
C SER A 155 8.22 -5.36 3.29
N ASP A 156 8.96 -6.21 2.59
CA ASP A 156 10.15 -6.85 3.12
C ASP A 156 11.13 -5.82 3.71
N LEU A 157 11.26 -4.64 3.06
CA LEU A 157 12.05 -3.50 3.57
C LEU A 157 11.45 -2.82 4.83
N GLY A 158 10.36 -3.34 5.36
CA GLY A 158 9.82 -3.02 6.69
C GLY A 158 10.24 -4.03 7.76
N VAL A 159 11.04 -5.04 7.42
CA VAL A 159 11.57 -6.06 8.36
C VAL A 159 13.06 -6.35 8.12
N ILE A 160 13.59 -6.01 6.95
CA ILE A 160 15.02 -6.06 6.62
C ILE A 160 15.47 -4.72 6.03
N ALA A 161 16.77 -4.44 6.06
CA ALA A 161 17.35 -3.27 5.39
C ALA A 161 17.51 -3.53 3.88
N PRO A 162 17.37 -2.49 3.03
CA PRO A 162 17.66 -2.63 1.60
C PRO A 162 19.14 -2.88 1.36
N ASP A 163 19.45 -3.85 0.50
CA ASP A 163 20.81 -4.02 0.00
C ASP A 163 21.09 -2.94 -1.07
N GLN A 164 21.89 -1.95 -0.71
CA GLN A 164 22.20 -0.84 -1.61
C GLN A 164 22.99 -1.27 -2.87
N ARG A 165 23.63 -2.44 -2.86
CA ARG A 165 24.35 -2.99 -4.02
C ARG A 165 23.42 -3.25 -5.21
N LEU A 166 22.12 -3.47 -4.96
CA LEU A 166 21.12 -3.66 -6.03
C LEU A 166 21.00 -2.45 -6.96
N TYR A 167 21.26 -1.25 -6.44
CA TYR A 167 21.06 0.01 -7.16
C TYR A 167 22.33 0.54 -7.81
N ARG A 168 23.48 -0.12 -7.58
CA ARG A 168 24.79 0.31 -8.11
C ARG A 168 24.86 0.13 -9.61
N LYS A 169 25.52 1.11 -10.25
CA LYS A 169 25.85 1.12 -11.68
C LYS A 169 27.35 1.07 -11.87
N ASP A 170 27.81 0.25 -12.81
CA ASP A 170 29.22 0.18 -13.16
C ASP A 170 29.69 1.49 -13.81
N GLY A 171 30.94 1.88 -13.56
CA GLY A 171 31.53 3.10 -14.09
C GLY A 171 31.05 4.42 -13.42
N VAL A 172 30.22 4.35 -12.40
CA VAL A 172 29.77 5.52 -11.64
C VAL A 172 30.53 5.58 -10.31
N SER A 173 31.05 6.77 -9.95
CA SER A 173 31.75 6.95 -8.67
C SER A 173 30.84 6.75 -7.47
N GLU A 174 31.39 6.43 -6.29
CA GLU A 174 30.63 6.08 -5.09
C GLU A 174 29.65 7.18 -4.68
N GLU A 175 30.08 8.43 -4.74
CA GLU A 175 29.27 9.59 -4.36
C GLU A 175 28.08 9.80 -5.30
N LEU A 176 28.17 9.22 -6.50
CA LEU A 176 27.15 9.30 -7.54
C LEU A 176 26.30 8.04 -7.68
N GLN A 177 26.49 7.00 -6.85
CA GLN A 177 25.68 5.79 -6.88
C GLN A 177 24.25 6.05 -6.43
N ASN A 178 23.29 5.40 -7.11
CA ASN A 178 21.90 5.39 -6.67
C ASN A 178 21.73 4.65 -5.33
N VAL A 179 20.84 5.13 -4.50
CA VAL A 179 20.48 4.48 -3.23
C VAL A 179 18.97 4.39 -3.08
N LYS A 180 18.48 3.37 -2.40
CA LYS A 180 17.09 3.33 -1.93
C LYS A 180 16.98 4.28 -0.74
N PRO A 181 16.12 5.32 -0.79
CA PRO A 181 16.02 6.30 0.28
C PRO A 181 15.54 5.68 1.59
N ILE A 182 16.05 6.18 2.71
CA ILE A 182 15.65 5.74 4.07
C ILE A 182 14.16 5.94 4.33
N THR A 183 13.52 6.97 3.73
CA THR A 183 12.11 7.30 3.92
C THR A 183 11.18 6.11 3.69
N TYR A 184 11.46 5.31 2.67
CA TYR A 184 10.66 4.13 2.37
C TYR A 184 10.76 3.08 3.48
N SER A 185 11.98 2.68 3.84
CA SER A 185 12.20 1.68 4.90
C SER A 185 11.67 2.17 6.24
N ALA A 186 11.96 3.41 6.63
CA ALA A 186 11.47 3.98 7.88
C ALA A 186 9.94 3.92 7.98
N ALA A 187 9.22 4.33 6.91
CA ALA A 187 7.77 4.26 6.86
C ALA A 187 7.26 2.81 6.96
N LYS A 188 7.88 1.88 6.23
CA LYS A 188 7.45 0.47 6.20
C LYS A 188 7.73 -0.26 7.53
N TRP A 189 8.83 0.03 8.20
CA TRP A 189 9.09 -0.44 9.58
C TRP A 189 8.09 0.13 10.59
N ALA A 190 7.79 1.43 10.49
CA ALA A 190 6.81 2.06 11.36
C ALA A 190 5.41 1.48 11.18
N ILE A 191 5.01 1.12 9.95
CA ILE A 191 3.72 0.45 9.67
C ILE A 191 3.64 -0.91 10.38
N VAL A 192 4.71 -1.72 10.40
CA VAL A 192 4.75 -2.98 11.14
C VAL A 192 4.55 -2.73 12.64
N GLY A 193 5.26 -1.76 13.21
CA GLY A 193 5.11 -1.36 14.62
C GLY A 193 3.71 -0.88 14.94
N MET A 194 3.14 0.00 14.10
CA MET A 194 1.77 0.51 14.25
C MET A 194 0.73 -0.62 14.15
N THR A 195 0.93 -1.59 13.26
CA THR A 195 0.05 -2.75 13.14
C THR A 195 0.00 -3.55 14.44
N LYS A 196 1.16 -3.85 15.02
CA LYS A 196 1.24 -4.56 16.31
C LYS A 196 0.55 -3.80 17.44
N TYR A 197 0.77 -2.50 17.52
CA TYR A 197 0.11 -1.64 18.50
C TYR A 197 -1.42 -1.67 18.35
N LEU A 198 -1.92 -1.42 17.13
CA LEU A 198 -3.34 -1.37 16.84
C LEU A 198 -4.02 -2.73 17.04
N ALA A 199 -3.36 -3.84 16.70
CA ALA A 199 -3.87 -5.19 16.93
C ALA A 199 -4.17 -5.44 18.42
N VAL A 200 -3.25 -5.04 19.29
CA VAL A 200 -3.45 -5.16 20.77
C VAL A 200 -4.50 -4.15 21.25
N TYR A 201 -4.43 -2.90 20.77
CA TYR A 201 -5.35 -1.84 21.19
C TYR A 201 -6.83 -2.16 20.87
N PHE A 202 -7.06 -2.80 19.72
CA PHE A 202 -8.40 -3.17 19.27
C PHE A 202 -8.82 -4.60 19.59
N ALA A 203 -7.99 -5.40 20.25
CA ALA A 203 -8.23 -6.83 20.48
C ALA A 203 -9.60 -7.14 21.11
N LYS A 204 -10.05 -6.32 22.08
CA LYS A 204 -11.35 -6.49 22.74
C LYS A 204 -12.50 -5.74 22.05
N LYS A 205 -12.24 -5.11 20.90
CA LYS A 205 -13.19 -4.25 20.19
C LYS A 205 -13.65 -4.85 18.86
N ASN A 206 -13.38 -6.15 18.66
CA ASN A 206 -13.73 -6.88 17.44
C ASN A 206 -13.16 -6.25 16.15
N ILE A 207 -12.01 -5.57 16.23
CA ILE A 207 -11.27 -5.09 15.06
C ILE A 207 -9.94 -5.83 15.01
N ARG A 208 -9.71 -6.57 13.93
CA ARG A 208 -8.44 -7.26 13.68
C ARG A 208 -7.53 -6.37 12.83
N VAL A 209 -6.26 -6.31 13.17
CA VAL A 209 -5.27 -5.52 12.41
C VAL A 209 -4.10 -6.41 12.04
N ASN A 210 -3.81 -6.52 10.77
CA ASN A 210 -2.73 -7.34 10.22
C ASN A 210 -1.85 -6.53 9.26
N CYS A 211 -0.67 -7.07 8.97
CA CYS A 211 0.28 -6.49 8.03
C CYS A 211 0.71 -7.52 6.99
N LEU A 212 0.74 -7.11 5.73
CA LEU A 212 1.33 -7.87 4.65
C LEU A 212 2.64 -7.18 4.25
N SER A 213 3.73 -7.95 4.19
CA SER A 213 5.08 -7.45 3.85
C SER A 213 5.58 -8.13 2.56
N PRO A 214 5.08 -7.74 1.39
CA PRO A 214 5.53 -8.34 0.14
C PRO A 214 6.98 -7.97 -0.16
N THR A 215 7.70 -8.89 -0.80
CA THR A 215 8.98 -8.61 -1.43
C THR A 215 8.78 -7.85 -2.76
N GLY A 216 9.87 -7.62 -3.51
CA GLY A 216 9.80 -6.95 -4.80
C GLY A 216 8.82 -7.65 -5.75
N VAL A 217 7.72 -6.99 -6.08
CA VAL A 217 6.74 -7.45 -7.08
C VAL A 217 7.24 -7.04 -8.47
N PHE A 218 7.29 -8.00 -9.40
CA PHE A 218 7.75 -7.72 -10.76
C PHE A 218 6.81 -6.73 -11.47
N ASN A 219 7.39 -5.67 -12.02
CA ASN A 219 6.69 -4.65 -12.79
C ASN A 219 7.64 -4.02 -13.83
N ASN A 220 7.99 -4.81 -14.86
CA ASN A 220 8.85 -4.37 -15.95
C ASN A 220 10.21 -3.77 -15.49
N HIS A 221 10.78 -4.32 -14.44
CA HIS A 221 12.11 -3.93 -13.96
C HIS A 221 13.19 -4.34 -14.97
N PRO A 222 14.34 -3.61 -15.03
CA PRO A 222 15.49 -4.00 -15.85
C PRO A 222 16.00 -5.40 -15.47
N GLU A 223 16.42 -6.18 -16.48
CA GLU A 223 16.86 -7.57 -16.29
C GLU A 223 17.98 -7.70 -15.24
N ASN A 224 18.98 -6.84 -15.29
CA ASN A 224 20.08 -6.84 -14.33
C ASN A 224 19.63 -6.58 -12.89
N PHE A 225 18.59 -5.77 -12.69
CA PHE A 225 18.00 -5.56 -11.37
C PHE A 225 17.20 -6.80 -10.92
N VAL A 226 16.43 -7.41 -11.82
CA VAL A 226 15.66 -8.63 -11.55
C VAL A 226 16.60 -9.76 -11.16
N GLU A 227 17.71 -9.96 -11.88
CA GLU A 227 18.71 -10.97 -11.57
C GLU A 227 19.34 -10.74 -10.19
N LYS A 228 19.85 -9.53 -9.92
CA LYS A 228 20.46 -9.18 -8.64
C LYS A 228 19.48 -9.38 -7.47
N LEU A 229 18.23 -8.93 -7.62
CA LEU A 229 17.22 -9.07 -6.58
C LEU A 229 16.80 -10.53 -6.38
N SER A 230 16.62 -11.29 -7.45
CA SER A 230 16.26 -12.72 -7.38
C SER A 230 17.31 -13.54 -6.65
N ASN A 231 18.61 -13.20 -6.81
CA ASN A 231 19.70 -13.89 -6.14
C ASN A 231 19.71 -13.71 -4.62
N ILE A 232 19.07 -12.68 -4.07
CA ILE A 232 18.97 -12.47 -2.62
C ILE A 232 17.61 -12.87 -2.05
N ILE A 233 16.60 -13.09 -2.88
CA ILE A 233 15.30 -13.62 -2.45
C ILE A 233 15.40 -15.14 -2.31
N PRO A 234 15.08 -15.72 -1.15
CA PRO A 234 15.21 -17.19 -0.94
C PRO A 234 14.43 -18.04 -1.97
N MET A 235 13.33 -17.52 -2.52
CA MET A 235 12.55 -18.19 -3.58
C MET A 235 13.18 -18.10 -4.98
N GLY A 236 14.32 -17.41 -5.13
CA GLY A 236 15.04 -17.25 -6.40
C GLY A 236 14.31 -16.42 -7.45
N ARG A 237 13.26 -15.69 -7.10
CA ARG A 237 12.48 -14.87 -8.03
C ARG A 237 11.75 -13.73 -7.33
N MET A 238 11.44 -12.69 -8.06
CA MET A 238 10.49 -11.67 -7.63
C MET A 238 9.06 -12.24 -7.51
N ALA A 239 8.23 -11.61 -6.70
CA ALA A 239 6.83 -11.98 -6.60
C ALA A 239 6.09 -11.68 -7.92
N HIS A 240 5.16 -12.55 -8.30
CA HIS A 240 4.18 -12.25 -9.32
C HIS A 240 3.07 -11.40 -8.73
N ILE A 241 2.41 -10.60 -9.56
CA ILE A 241 1.38 -9.68 -9.08
C ILE A 241 0.06 -10.39 -8.74
N ASP A 242 -0.17 -11.57 -9.38
CA ASP A 242 -1.36 -12.40 -9.16
C ASP A 242 -1.13 -13.42 -8.06
#